data_2a1ca902553ec63c117d9458f383e349
#
_entry.id   2a1ca902553ec63c117d9458f383e349
#
_cell.length_a   1.000
_cell.length_b   1.000
_cell.length_c   1.000
_cell.angle_alpha   90.00
_cell.angle_beta   90.00
_cell.angle_gamma   90.00
#
_symmetry.space_group_name_H-M   'P 1'
#
loop_
_entity.id
_entity.type
_entity.pdbx_description
1 polymer ?
#
loop_
_entity_poly.entity_id
_entity_poly.type
_entity_poly.pdbx_seq_one_letter_code
_entity_poly.pdbx_strand_id
1 'polypeptide(L)'
;MIYQLYREQQLHCDIATAWTFFSNPENLSTITPKEMGFVVLTKNANSSIYEGMEIDYIVSPVLSIPMKWKTRITQVDYQKSFTDFQAKGPYKLWNHFHEFIPNEKGVLIKDTVDYELPMWIFGTLAHSLFVKKKLQQIFNYRFQVLEKMFNQ
;
A
#
# COMPACT_ATOMS: atom_id res chain seq x y z
N MET A 1 12.62 11.86 11.27
CA MET A 1 13.42 11.37 10.10
C MET A 1 12.48 10.64 9.16
N ILE A 2 12.50 11.03 7.90
CA ILE A 2 11.69 10.38 6.85
C ILE A 2 12.51 9.24 6.25
N TYR A 3 11.92 8.07 6.19
CA TYR A 3 12.44 6.89 5.52
C TYR A 3 11.72 6.66 4.21
N GLN A 4 12.38 5.99 3.27
CA GLN A 4 11.76 5.61 2.00
C GLN A 4 11.88 4.11 1.75
N LEU A 5 10.79 3.50 1.31
CA LEU A 5 10.78 2.15 0.75
C LEU A 5 10.41 2.26 -0.71
N TYR A 6 11.22 1.64 -1.57
CA TYR A 6 10.99 1.58 -3.02
C TYR A 6 10.91 0.13 -3.48
N ARG A 7 9.92 -0.18 -4.32
CA ARG A 7 9.75 -1.49 -4.93
C ARG A 7 9.26 -1.33 -6.36
N GLU A 8 9.66 -2.25 -7.21
CA GLU A 8 9.10 -2.37 -8.56
C GLU A 8 8.87 -3.83 -8.91
N GLN A 9 7.90 -4.07 -9.79
CA GLN A 9 7.54 -5.40 -10.26
C GLN A 9 6.96 -5.32 -11.66
N GLN A 10 7.44 -6.20 -12.55
CA GLN A 10 6.85 -6.38 -13.88
C GLN A 10 5.61 -7.28 -13.75
N LEU A 11 4.47 -6.83 -14.28
CA LEU A 11 3.25 -7.62 -14.40
C LEU A 11 2.99 -7.96 -15.86
N HIS A 12 2.62 -9.22 -16.14
CA HIS A 12 2.30 -9.69 -17.47
C HIS A 12 0.80 -9.57 -17.75
N CYS A 13 0.29 -8.36 -17.66
CA CYS A 13 -1.09 -7.99 -17.98
C CYS A 13 -1.12 -6.59 -18.60
N ASP A 14 -2.24 -6.22 -19.21
CA ASP A 14 -2.40 -4.87 -19.73
C ASP A 14 -2.66 -3.84 -18.63
N ILE A 15 -2.52 -2.56 -18.99
CA ILE A 15 -2.71 -1.45 -18.03
C ILE A 15 -4.14 -1.40 -17.47
N ALA A 16 -5.15 -1.72 -18.27
CA ALA A 16 -6.53 -1.71 -17.79
C ALA A 16 -6.76 -2.74 -16.70
N THR A 17 -6.21 -3.95 -16.86
CA THR A 17 -6.29 -5.02 -15.86
C THR A 17 -5.55 -4.64 -14.58
N ALA A 18 -4.32 -4.13 -14.70
CA ALA A 18 -3.55 -3.69 -13.54
C ALA A 18 -4.24 -2.54 -12.81
N TRP A 19 -4.67 -1.51 -13.54
CA TRP A 19 -5.37 -0.36 -12.95
C TRP A 19 -6.65 -0.78 -12.21
N THR A 20 -7.48 -1.62 -12.83
CA THR A 20 -8.72 -2.12 -12.21
C THR A 20 -8.45 -2.83 -10.90
N PHE A 21 -7.41 -3.63 -10.84
CA PHE A 21 -7.03 -4.33 -9.62
C PHE A 21 -6.55 -3.37 -8.52
N PHE A 22 -5.54 -2.55 -8.82
CA PHE A 22 -4.89 -1.69 -7.82
C PHE A 22 -5.74 -0.50 -7.40
N SER A 23 -6.63 -0.01 -8.25
CA SER A 23 -7.52 1.11 -7.94
C SER A 23 -8.77 0.71 -7.16
N ASN A 24 -8.92 -0.56 -6.82
CA ASN A 24 -10.00 -1.04 -5.96
C ASN A 24 -9.47 -1.31 -4.54
N PRO A 25 -9.89 -0.51 -3.54
CA PRO A 25 -9.40 -0.65 -2.17
C PRO A 25 -9.60 -2.03 -1.55
N GLU A 26 -10.65 -2.74 -1.93
CA GLU A 26 -10.94 -4.08 -1.39
C GLU A 26 -9.91 -5.13 -1.82
N ASN A 27 -9.25 -4.93 -2.95
CA ASN A 27 -8.19 -5.82 -3.40
C ASN A 27 -6.91 -5.72 -2.55
N LEU A 28 -6.76 -4.67 -1.75
CA LEU A 28 -5.62 -4.51 -0.86
C LEU A 28 -5.52 -5.65 0.16
N SER A 29 -6.65 -6.18 0.62
CA SER A 29 -6.68 -7.33 1.53
C SER A 29 -6.06 -8.58 0.91
N THR A 30 -6.20 -8.78 -0.39
CA THR A 30 -5.64 -9.91 -1.14
C THR A 30 -4.10 -9.91 -1.14
N ILE A 31 -3.50 -8.72 -1.17
CA ILE A 31 -2.04 -8.53 -1.23
C ILE A 31 -1.43 -8.11 0.11
N THR A 32 -2.20 -8.20 1.19
CA THR A 32 -1.74 -7.91 2.55
C THR A 32 -1.68 -9.22 3.35
N PRO A 33 -0.59 -9.48 4.09
CA PRO A 33 -0.48 -10.69 4.90
C PRO A 33 -1.64 -10.85 5.87
N LYS A 34 -2.15 -12.07 6.02
CA LYS A 34 -3.32 -12.36 6.87
C LYS A 34 -3.13 -11.99 8.33
N GLU A 35 -1.91 -12.10 8.83
CA GLU A 35 -1.56 -11.73 10.21
C GLU A 35 -1.68 -10.22 10.49
N MET A 36 -1.77 -9.41 9.45
CA MET A 36 -2.03 -7.97 9.58
C MET A 36 -3.49 -7.66 9.95
N GLY A 37 -4.39 -8.65 9.88
CA GLY A 37 -5.79 -8.46 10.25
C GLY A 37 -6.49 -7.34 9.49
N PHE A 38 -6.15 -7.18 8.20
CA PHE A 38 -6.62 -6.07 7.39
C PHE A 38 -8.12 -6.20 7.08
N VAL A 39 -8.89 -5.18 7.44
CA VAL A 39 -10.35 -5.11 7.19
C VAL A 39 -10.72 -3.73 6.67
N VAL A 40 -11.39 -3.68 5.52
CA VAL A 40 -11.96 -2.44 4.96
C VAL A 40 -13.28 -2.15 5.67
N LEU A 41 -13.40 -0.97 6.28
CA LEU A 41 -14.60 -0.53 7.00
C LEU A 41 -15.53 0.34 6.15
N THR A 42 -14.99 1.03 5.16
CA THR A 42 -15.76 1.95 4.31
C THR A 42 -16.73 1.16 3.43
N LYS A 43 -18.01 1.53 3.48
CA LYS A 43 -19.03 0.95 2.61
C LYS A 43 -18.78 1.39 1.16
N ASN A 44 -19.01 0.45 0.22
CA ASN A 44 -18.80 0.70 -1.23
C ASN A 44 -17.34 1.02 -1.61
N ALA A 45 -16.38 0.59 -0.79
CA ALA A 45 -14.96 0.69 -1.11
C ALA A 45 -14.54 -0.20 -2.30
N ASN A 46 -15.45 -1.00 -2.83
CA ASN A 46 -15.24 -1.81 -4.04
C ASN A 46 -15.32 -0.99 -5.34
N SER A 47 -15.63 0.30 -5.26
CA SER A 47 -15.55 1.21 -6.40
C SER A 47 -14.13 1.69 -6.64
N SER A 48 -13.85 2.11 -7.88
CA SER A 48 -12.55 2.68 -8.24
C SER A 48 -12.26 3.96 -7.45
N ILE A 49 -11.00 4.14 -7.09
CA ILE A 49 -10.56 5.33 -6.36
C ILE A 49 -10.76 6.61 -7.17
N TYR A 50 -10.91 7.72 -6.45
CA TYR A 50 -10.96 9.07 -7.00
C TYR A 50 -10.24 10.04 -6.05
N GLU A 51 -9.77 11.14 -6.57
CA GLU A 51 -9.09 12.16 -5.78
C GLU A 51 -10.01 12.72 -4.69
N GLY A 52 -9.54 12.74 -3.44
CA GLY A 52 -10.31 13.12 -2.26
C GLY A 52 -11.03 11.98 -1.58
N MET A 53 -11.06 10.76 -2.17
CA MET A 53 -11.68 9.60 -1.53
C MET A 53 -11.01 9.29 -0.20
N GLU A 54 -11.83 9.04 0.83
CA GLU A 54 -11.35 8.58 2.13
C GLU A 54 -11.79 7.14 2.37
N ILE A 55 -10.88 6.32 2.86
CA ILE A 55 -11.11 4.89 3.10
C ILE A 55 -10.64 4.56 4.52
N ASP A 56 -11.52 3.95 5.30
CA ASP A 56 -11.21 3.52 6.67
C ASP A 56 -10.92 2.02 6.70
N TYR A 57 -9.83 1.67 7.37
CA TYR A 57 -9.37 0.30 7.60
C TYR A 57 -9.17 0.02 9.08
N ILE A 58 -9.17 -1.27 9.41
CA ILE A 58 -8.49 -1.80 10.61
C ILE A 58 -7.29 -2.59 10.10
N VAL A 59 -6.15 -2.39 10.73
CA VAL A 59 -4.91 -3.11 10.45
C VAL A 59 -4.13 -3.30 11.74
N SER A 60 -3.43 -4.42 11.86
CA SER A 60 -2.61 -4.76 13.04
C SER A 60 -1.13 -4.76 12.67
N PRO A 61 -0.50 -3.57 12.53
CA PRO A 61 0.85 -3.45 11.98
C PRO A 61 1.95 -3.90 12.95
N VAL A 62 1.68 -3.87 14.26
CA VAL A 62 2.65 -4.20 15.31
C VAL A 62 1.97 -5.03 16.39
N LEU A 63 2.60 -6.15 16.79
CA LEU A 63 2.19 -7.03 17.88
C LEU A 63 0.72 -7.48 17.81
N SER A 64 0.17 -7.60 16.61
CA SER A 64 -1.24 -7.97 16.37
C SER A 64 -2.26 -7.05 17.06
N ILE A 65 -1.88 -5.80 17.35
CA ILE A 65 -2.76 -4.81 17.96
C ILE A 65 -3.57 -4.11 16.86
N PRO A 66 -4.92 -4.25 16.84
CA PRO A 66 -5.76 -3.59 15.85
C PRO A 66 -5.70 -2.06 15.99
N MET A 67 -5.48 -1.39 14.88
CA MET A 67 -5.43 0.07 14.81
C MET A 67 -6.31 0.56 13.67
N LYS A 68 -6.97 1.69 13.88
CA LYS A 68 -7.72 2.37 12.83
C LYS A 68 -6.76 3.11 11.90
N TRP A 69 -7.00 2.97 10.61
CA TRP A 69 -6.24 3.63 9.57
C TRP A 69 -7.19 4.33 8.61
N LYS A 70 -7.01 5.62 8.40
CA LYS A 70 -7.75 6.38 7.38
C LYS A 70 -6.80 6.78 6.28
N THR A 71 -7.07 6.31 5.08
CA THR A 71 -6.38 6.73 3.85
C THR A 71 -7.18 7.83 3.16
N ARG A 72 -6.47 8.82 2.64
CA ARG A 72 -7.00 9.79 1.67
C ARG A 72 -6.26 9.65 0.36
N ILE A 73 -7.00 9.51 -0.73
CA ILE A 73 -6.44 9.52 -2.07
C ILE A 73 -6.18 10.98 -2.44
N THR A 74 -4.93 11.38 -2.51
CA THR A 74 -4.54 12.79 -2.70
C THR A 74 -4.29 13.16 -4.16
N GLN A 75 -4.11 12.15 -5.03
CA GLN A 75 -3.83 12.35 -6.45
C GLN A 75 -4.27 11.12 -7.22
N VAL A 76 -4.90 11.30 -8.38
CA VAL A 76 -5.20 10.23 -9.34
C VAL A 76 -4.93 10.75 -10.75
N ASP A 77 -4.04 10.07 -11.47
CA ASP A 77 -3.85 10.23 -12.91
C ASP A 77 -4.20 8.88 -13.56
N TYR A 78 -5.35 8.81 -14.22
CA TYR A 78 -5.96 7.58 -14.69
C TYR A 78 -5.00 6.70 -15.49
N GLN A 79 -4.85 5.45 -15.07
CA GLN A 79 -3.96 4.44 -15.66
C GLN A 79 -2.46 4.82 -15.68
N LYS A 80 -2.06 5.81 -14.86
CA LYS A 80 -0.66 6.23 -14.75
C LYS A 80 -0.15 6.21 -13.32
N SER A 81 -0.91 6.81 -12.39
CA SER A 81 -0.47 6.91 -11.00
C SER A 81 -1.61 7.25 -10.07
N PHE A 82 -1.42 6.94 -8.80
CA PHE A 82 -2.21 7.50 -7.71
C PHE A 82 -1.37 7.54 -6.43
N THR A 83 -1.81 8.39 -5.49
CA THR A 83 -1.17 8.53 -4.19
C THR A 83 -2.19 8.29 -3.09
N ASP A 84 -1.87 7.37 -2.18
CA ASP A 84 -2.58 7.21 -0.93
C ASP A 84 -1.77 7.80 0.23
N PHE A 85 -2.46 8.60 1.04
CA PHE A 85 -1.88 9.30 2.18
C PHE A 85 -2.61 8.88 3.46
N GLN A 86 -1.86 8.58 4.53
CA GLN A 86 -2.47 8.28 5.81
C GLN A 86 -2.94 9.58 6.49
N ALA A 87 -4.25 9.82 6.47
CA ALA A 87 -4.84 10.96 7.18
C ALA A 87 -4.93 10.71 8.70
N LYS A 88 -5.14 9.46 9.11
CA LYS A 88 -5.08 9.01 10.51
C LYS A 88 -4.51 7.59 10.56
N GLY A 89 -3.63 7.33 11.52
CA GLY A 89 -3.04 6.00 11.67
C GLY A 89 -1.80 6.00 12.53
N PRO A 90 -1.07 4.88 12.55
CA PRO A 90 0.07 4.68 13.46
C PRO A 90 1.34 5.45 13.08
N TYR A 91 1.47 5.88 11.83
CA TYR A 91 2.64 6.62 11.38
C TYR A 91 2.47 8.12 11.60
N LYS A 92 3.56 8.83 11.80
CA LYS A 92 3.57 10.30 11.78
C LYS A 92 3.40 10.83 10.35
N LEU A 93 4.00 10.12 9.39
CA LEU A 93 3.84 10.33 7.96
C LEU A 93 3.74 8.98 7.28
N TRP A 94 2.82 8.85 6.34
CA TRP A 94 2.76 7.76 5.36
C TRP A 94 2.21 8.32 4.08
N ASN A 95 3.04 8.31 3.04
CA ASN A 95 2.68 8.74 1.69
C ASN A 95 3.13 7.69 0.70
N HIS A 96 2.19 7.05 0.03
CA HIS A 96 2.45 5.93 -0.86
C HIS A 96 2.08 6.31 -2.30
N PHE A 97 3.09 6.48 -3.12
CA PHE A 97 2.94 6.78 -4.55
C PHE A 97 3.02 5.50 -5.38
N HIS A 98 2.00 5.28 -6.20
CA HIS A 98 1.88 4.14 -7.09
C HIS A 98 2.00 4.61 -8.54
N GLU A 99 2.91 4.01 -9.30
CA GLU A 99 3.08 4.28 -10.72
C GLU A 99 2.86 3.02 -11.55
N PHE A 100 2.30 3.22 -12.72
CA PHE A 100 1.99 2.16 -13.70
C PHE A 100 2.59 2.55 -15.06
N ILE A 101 3.59 1.82 -15.52
CA ILE A 101 4.32 2.11 -16.76
C ILE A 101 4.12 0.96 -17.73
N PRO A 102 3.25 1.12 -18.75
CA PRO A 102 3.09 0.12 -19.80
C PRO A 102 4.39 -0.08 -20.58
N ASN A 103 4.68 -1.35 -20.92
CA ASN A 103 5.82 -1.71 -21.73
C ASN A 103 5.50 -2.96 -22.57
N GLU A 104 6.47 -3.46 -23.35
CA GLU A 104 6.28 -4.62 -24.22
C GLU A 104 5.91 -5.90 -23.47
N LYS A 105 6.26 -6.01 -22.19
CA LYS A 105 5.99 -7.21 -21.37
C LYS A 105 4.67 -7.10 -20.59
N GLY A 106 4.04 -5.94 -20.60
CA GLY A 106 2.82 -5.65 -19.84
C GLY A 106 2.90 -4.32 -19.11
N VAL A 107 2.96 -4.33 -17.79
CA VAL A 107 3.02 -3.12 -16.97
C VAL A 107 4.10 -3.27 -15.90
N LEU A 108 5.01 -2.30 -15.84
CA LEU A 108 5.92 -2.15 -14.71
C LEU A 108 5.23 -1.31 -13.65
N ILE A 109 4.97 -1.91 -12.48
CA ILE A 109 4.46 -1.17 -11.32
C ILE A 109 5.62 -0.73 -10.43
N LYS A 110 5.50 0.48 -9.88
CA LYS A 110 6.46 1.04 -8.94
C LYS A 110 5.72 1.55 -7.71
N ASP A 111 6.23 1.20 -6.54
CA ASP A 111 5.76 1.67 -5.24
C ASP A 111 6.85 2.50 -4.58
N THR A 112 6.53 3.73 -4.22
CA THR A 112 7.40 4.59 -3.40
C THR A 112 6.65 4.98 -2.15
N VAL A 113 7.13 4.53 -0.99
CA VAL A 113 6.53 4.84 0.31
C VAL A 113 7.47 5.71 1.10
N ASP A 114 7.08 6.95 1.34
CA ASP A 114 7.75 7.82 2.30
C ASP A 114 7.03 7.73 3.64
N TYR A 115 7.77 7.39 4.70
CA TYR A 115 7.17 7.23 6.02
C TYR A 115 8.05 7.80 7.14
N GLU A 116 7.38 8.27 8.19
CA GLU A 116 8.02 8.74 9.42
C GLU A 116 7.34 8.10 10.62
N LEU A 117 8.15 7.65 11.57
CA LEU A 117 7.65 7.02 12.80
C LEU A 117 7.35 8.07 13.86
N PRO A 118 6.29 7.91 14.66
CA PRO A 118 6.03 8.77 15.78
C PRO A 118 7.10 8.57 16.87
N MET A 119 7.67 9.67 17.36
CA MET A 119 8.80 9.63 18.31
C MET A 119 8.48 8.94 19.64
N TRP A 120 7.22 9.02 20.09
CA TRP A 120 6.81 8.47 21.38
C TRP A 120 6.73 6.94 21.42
N ILE A 121 6.53 6.27 20.25
CA ILE A 121 6.47 4.80 20.17
C ILE A 121 7.81 4.21 19.73
N PHE A 122 8.54 4.89 18.83
CA PHE A 122 9.66 4.33 18.08
C PHE A 122 10.92 5.22 18.17
N GLY A 123 11.13 5.88 19.31
CA GLY A 123 12.23 6.82 19.51
C GLY A 123 13.63 6.21 19.49
N THR A 124 13.78 4.91 19.26
CA THR A 124 15.08 4.24 19.21
C THR A 124 15.39 3.66 17.84
N LEU A 125 16.67 3.58 17.50
CA LEU A 125 17.17 2.96 16.28
C LEU A 125 16.67 1.51 16.12
N ALA A 126 16.60 0.74 17.22
CA ALA A 126 16.11 -0.63 17.21
C ALA A 126 14.67 -0.73 16.71
N HIS A 127 13.80 0.18 17.15
CA HIS A 127 12.41 0.21 16.68
C HIS A 127 12.28 0.60 15.22
N SER A 128 13.09 1.54 14.73
CA SER A 128 13.08 1.91 13.31
C SER A 128 13.53 0.74 12.42
N LEU A 129 14.53 -0.02 12.83
CA LEU A 129 14.99 -1.23 12.14
C LEU A 129 13.92 -2.33 12.14
N PHE A 130 13.21 -2.50 13.26
CA PHE A 130 12.11 -3.46 13.36
C PHE A 130 10.98 -3.11 12.36
N VAL A 131 10.55 -1.85 12.33
CA VAL A 131 9.50 -1.40 11.41
C VAL A 131 9.93 -1.56 9.97
N LYS A 132 11.17 -1.18 9.63
CA LYS A 132 11.74 -1.37 8.30
C LYS A 132 11.68 -2.83 7.86
N LYS A 133 12.10 -3.74 8.72
CA LYS A 133 12.05 -5.18 8.45
C LYS A 133 10.61 -5.67 8.24
N LYS A 134 9.68 -5.19 9.07
CA LYS A 134 8.26 -5.56 8.95
C LYS A 134 7.66 -5.07 7.63
N LEU A 135 7.95 -3.84 7.22
CA LEU A 135 7.51 -3.32 5.93
C LEU A 135 8.07 -4.12 4.76
N GLN A 136 9.35 -4.49 4.83
CA GLN A 136 9.95 -5.34 3.81
C GLN A 136 9.25 -6.69 3.69
N GLN A 137 8.89 -7.32 4.82
CA GLN A 137 8.12 -8.57 4.83
C GLN A 137 6.75 -8.42 4.17
N ILE A 138 6.05 -7.33 4.46
CA ILE A 138 4.73 -7.03 3.88
C ILE A 138 4.85 -6.89 2.36
N PHE A 139 5.81 -6.12 1.87
CA PHE A 139 6.01 -5.91 0.44
C PHE A 139 6.56 -7.15 -0.27
N ASN A 140 7.35 -7.99 0.40
CA ASN A 140 7.77 -9.29 -0.15
C ASN A 140 6.57 -10.23 -0.33
N TYR A 141 5.67 -10.28 0.64
CA TYR A 141 4.42 -11.05 0.52
C TYR A 141 3.58 -10.56 -0.66
N ARG A 142 3.39 -9.24 -0.75
CA ARG A 142 2.68 -8.60 -1.85
C ARG A 142 3.29 -8.98 -3.20
N PHE A 143 4.60 -8.91 -3.31
CA PHE A 143 5.33 -9.29 -4.53
C PHE A 143 5.01 -10.73 -4.95
N GLN A 144 5.06 -11.68 -4.02
CA GLN A 144 4.82 -13.08 -4.31
C GLN A 144 3.36 -13.35 -4.71
N VAL A 145 2.39 -12.70 -4.07
CA VAL A 145 0.98 -12.83 -4.44
C VAL A 145 0.76 -12.32 -5.86
N LEU A 146 1.31 -11.15 -6.18
CA LEU A 146 1.18 -10.55 -7.53
C LEU A 146 1.86 -11.41 -8.60
N GLU A 147 3.01 -12.04 -8.29
CA GLU A 147 3.65 -13.00 -9.19
C GLU A 147 2.70 -14.16 -9.53
N LYS A 148 2.02 -14.70 -8.54
CA LYS A 148 1.07 -15.81 -8.74
C LYS A 148 -0.17 -15.37 -9.52
N MET A 149 -0.65 -14.15 -9.29
CA MET A 149 -1.87 -13.65 -9.93
C MET A 149 -1.68 -13.25 -11.39
N PHE A 150 -0.55 -12.62 -11.73
CA PHE A 150 -0.35 -11.97 -13.02
C PHE A 150 0.74 -12.59 -13.88
N ASN A 151 1.65 -13.37 -13.32
CA ASN A 151 2.86 -13.83 -14.01
C ASN A 151 2.95 -15.35 -14.18
N GLN A 152 1.89 -16.06 -13.83
CA GLN A 152 1.83 -17.53 -13.99
C GLN A 152 0.76 -17.97 -14.97
#